data_642425633129afb41e44ce34d10c6a31
#
_entry.id   642425633129afb41e44ce34d10c6a31
#
_cell.length_a   1.000
_cell.length_b   1.000
_cell.length_c   1.000
_cell.angle_alpha   90.00
_cell.angle_beta   90.00
_cell.angle_gamma   90.00
#
_symmetry.space_group_name_H-M   'P 1'
#
loop_
_entity.id
_entity.type
_entity.pdbx_description
1 polymer ?
#
loop_
_entity_poly.entity_id
_entity_poly.type
_entity_poly.pdbx_seq_one_letter_code
_entity_poly.pdbx_strand_id
1 'polypeptide(L)'
;FKKKTSVINNARMVVTVADTQHHRGLYTRFQGSNFELAKIVTDNEKQPKNNRPFMKKEKSILDKGEYRKKLAKTLKGYISCTENGMYVDWNGFSSEVEQVARDLLIKDRLGLKPLDPVTIRRKESAGEGSSTPLVATGQLADAIICYPEYGV
;
A
#
# COMPACT_ATOMS: atom_id res chain seq x y z
N PHE A 1 21.62 -16.41 -22.36
CA PHE A 1 21.19 -16.66 -20.97
C PHE A 1 21.54 -15.51 -20.00
N LYS A 2 22.76 -14.97 -20.06
CA LYS A 2 23.22 -13.87 -19.20
C LYS A 2 22.44 -12.55 -19.38
N LYS A 3 21.97 -12.23 -20.59
CA LYS A 3 21.14 -11.04 -20.85
C LYS A 3 19.71 -11.14 -20.28
N LYS A 4 19.20 -12.35 -20.10
CA LYS A 4 17.82 -12.61 -19.67
C LYS A 4 17.65 -12.54 -18.16
N THR A 5 18.68 -12.87 -17.41
CA THR A 5 18.70 -12.77 -15.93
C THR A 5 18.82 -11.30 -15.47
N SER A 6 19.44 -10.42 -16.27
CA SER A 6 19.60 -9.01 -15.92
C SER A 6 18.29 -8.23 -15.91
N VAL A 7 17.32 -8.59 -16.74
CA VAL A 7 16.01 -7.93 -16.78
C VAL A 7 15.20 -8.19 -15.50
N ILE A 8 15.28 -9.40 -14.97
CA ILE A 8 14.59 -9.77 -13.72
C ILE A 8 15.20 -9.06 -12.52
N ASN A 9 16.53 -8.92 -12.52
CA ASN A 9 17.27 -8.34 -11.40
C ASN A 9 17.23 -6.81 -11.35
N ASN A 10 16.82 -6.15 -12.44
CA ASN A 10 16.83 -4.70 -12.56
C ASN A 10 15.47 -4.02 -12.39
N ALA A 11 14.47 -4.75 -12.00
CA ALA A 11 13.16 -4.18 -11.68
C ALA A 11 12.88 -4.28 -10.18
N ARG A 12 12.31 -3.22 -9.64
CA ARG A 12 11.76 -3.20 -8.28
C ARG A 12 10.32 -2.71 -8.30
N MET A 13 9.52 -3.24 -7.41
CA MET A 13 8.15 -2.75 -7.20
C MET A 13 8.17 -1.56 -6.26
N VAL A 14 7.58 -0.46 -6.70
CA VAL A 14 7.39 0.73 -5.88
C VAL A 14 5.93 0.80 -5.46
N VAL A 15 5.69 0.74 -4.16
CA VAL A 15 4.38 0.92 -3.54
C VAL A 15 4.32 2.31 -2.94
N THR A 16 3.37 3.11 -3.37
CA THR A 16 3.18 4.48 -2.89
C THR A 16 1.70 4.86 -2.84
N VAL A 17 1.42 6.09 -2.47
CA VAL A 17 0.06 6.64 -2.47
C VAL A 17 -0.06 7.64 -3.61
N ALA A 18 -1.07 7.47 -4.44
CA ALA A 18 -1.34 8.38 -5.56
C ALA A 18 -1.68 9.79 -5.07
N ASP A 19 -1.22 10.79 -5.81
CA ASP A 19 -1.50 12.20 -5.54
C ASP A 19 -2.88 12.60 -6.08
N THR A 20 -3.90 11.87 -5.65
CA THR A 20 -5.30 12.10 -5.99
C THR A 20 -5.99 12.94 -4.93
N GLN A 21 -6.98 13.74 -5.33
CA GLN A 21 -7.72 14.58 -4.40
C GLN A 21 -8.45 13.73 -3.35
N HIS A 22 -8.27 14.07 -2.09
CA HIS A 22 -9.00 13.47 -0.99
C HIS A 22 -10.33 14.18 -0.80
N HIS A 23 -11.43 13.43 -0.91
CA HIS A 23 -12.78 13.95 -0.65
C HIS A 23 -13.05 13.91 0.86
N ARG A 24 -13.55 15.00 1.40
CA ARG A 24 -13.86 15.12 2.82
C ARG A 24 -14.88 14.09 3.27
N GLY A 25 -14.57 13.33 4.31
CA GLY A 25 -15.57 12.68 5.13
C GLY A 25 -16.25 13.71 6.06
N LEU A 26 -17.37 13.35 6.67
CA LEU A 26 -18.16 14.23 7.56
C LEU A 26 -17.35 14.83 8.71
N TYR A 27 -16.28 14.21 9.15
CA TYR A 27 -15.49 14.63 10.31
C TYR A 27 -14.06 15.06 9.99
N THR A 28 -13.60 14.96 8.76
CA THR A 28 -12.25 15.38 8.44
C THR A 28 -12.21 16.83 7.98
N ARG A 29 -11.37 17.63 8.64
CA ARG A 29 -11.07 19.01 8.23
C ARG A 29 -9.91 19.06 7.21
N PHE A 30 -9.38 17.91 6.86
CA PHE A 30 -8.26 17.84 5.94
C PHE A 30 -8.67 18.27 4.53
N GLN A 31 -7.84 19.12 3.94
CA GLN A 31 -7.93 19.54 2.54
C GLN A 31 -6.59 19.27 1.89
N GLY A 32 -6.54 18.42 0.89
CA GLY A 32 -5.31 18.07 0.20
C GLY A 32 -5.45 16.76 -0.56
N SER A 33 -4.34 16.24 -1.03
CA SER A 33 -4.31 14.96 -1.73
C SER A 33 -4.17 13.77 -0.77
N ASN A 34 -4.46 12.59 -1.26
CA ASN A 34 -4.22 11.35 -0.51
C ASN A 34 -2.74 11.16 -0.18
N PHE A 35 -1.83 11.63 -1.05
CA PHE A 35 -0.40 11.61 -0.80
C PHE A 35 0.01 12.51 0.37
N GLU A 36 -0.52 13.72 0.43
CA GLU A 36 -0.31 14.64 1.55
C GLU A 36 -0.88 14.08 2.85
N LEU A 37 -2.08 13.50 2.80
CA LEU A 37 -2.68 12.83 3.95
C LEU A 37 -1.79 11.68 4.45
N ALA A 38 -1.27 10.86 3.55
CA ALA A 38 -0.36 9.78 3.90
C ALA A 38 0.90 10.26 4.61
N LYS A 39 1.47 11.39 4.18
CA LYS A 39 2.59 12.02 4.88
C LYS A 39 2.21 12.46 6.30
N ILE A 40 1.09 13.14 6.45
CA ILE A 40 0.62 13.63 7.75
C ILE A 40 0.37 12.49 8.73
N VAL A 41 -0.29 11.42 8.30
CA VAL A 41 -0.57 10.29 9.19
C VAL A 41 0.68 9.48 9.52
N THR A 42 1.70 9.54 8.68
CA THR A 42 2.99 8.89 8.93
C THR A 42 3.84 9.68 9.91
N ASP A 43 3.91 10.99 9.75
CA ASP A 43 4.77 11.87 10.54
C ASP A 43 4.08 13.22 10.78
N ASN A 44 3.27 13.28 11.82
CA ASN A 44 2.59 14.50 12.23
C ASN A 44 3.39 15.18 13.33
N GLU A 45 4.17 16.19 12.99
CA GLU A 45 4.99 16.95 13.92
C GLU A 45 4.18 17.60 15.05
N LYS A 46 2.94 18.02 14.75
CA LYS A 46 2.05 18.66 15.74
C LYS A 46 1.44 17.67 16.72
N GLN A 47 1.25 16.43 16.31
CA GLN A 47 0.66 15.39 17.13
C GLN A 47 1.36 14.02 16.94
N PRO A 48 2.62 13.89 17.36
CA PRO A 48 3.41 12.67 17.11
C PRO A 48 2.79 11.39 17.67
N LYS A 49 2.05 11.49 18.76
CA LYS A 49 1.34 10.34 19.36
C LYS A 49 0.27 9.72 18.45
N ASN A 50 -0.17 10.45 17.42
CA ASN A 50 -1.16 9.98 16.47
C ASN A 50 -0.55 9.40 15.19
N ASN A 51 0.78 9.38 15.08
CA ASN A 51 1.46 8.85 13.91
C ASN A 51 1.14 7.37 13.68
N ARG A 52 0.84 7.05 12.43
CA ARG A 52 0.58 5.70 11.94
C ARG A 52 1.40 5.44 10.68
N PRO A 53 2.64 5.00 10.81
CA PRO A 53 3.58 4.83 9.69
C PRO A 53 3.25 3.58 8.86
N PHE A 54 2.09 3.56 8.20
CA PHE A 54 1.57 2.39 7.50
C PHE A 54 2.45 1.96 6.33
N MET A 55 3.03 2.89 5.55
CA MET A 55 3.91 2.54 4.43
C MET A 55 5.19 1.83 4.88
N LYS A 56 5.79 2.27 5.99
CA LYS A 56 6.93 1.56 6.60
C LYS A 56 6.57 0.14 7.03
N LYS A 57 5.40 -0.02 7.62
CA LYS A 57 4.90 -1.32 8.08
C LYS A 57 4.55 -2.22 6.92
N GLU A 58 3.92 -1.71 5.87
CA GLU A 58 3.70 -2.44 4.62
C GLU A 58 5.01 -2.94 4.03
N LYS A 59 6.00 -2.06 3.86
CA LYS A 59 7.31 -2.44 3.36
C LYS A 59 7.92 -3.58 4.19
N SER A 60 7.90 -3.45 5.52
CA SER A 60 8.44 -4.47 6.41
C SER A 60 7.74 -5.83 6.26
N ILE A 61 6.43 -5.84 6.03
CA ILE A 61 5.64 -7.07 5.87
C ILE A 61 5.88 -7.68 4.49
N LEU A 62 5.84 -6.88 3.42
CA LEU A 62 6.00 -7.35 2.04
C LEU A 62 7.40 -7.86 1.74
N ASP A 63 8.43 -7.27 2.35
CA ASP A 63 9.84 -7.63 2.14
C ASP A 63 10.28 -8.89 2.89
N LYS A 64 9.49 -9.40 3.81
CA LYS A 64 9.91 -10.47 4.74
C LYS A 64 8.85 -11.56 4.90
N GLY A 65 9.31 -12.71 5.40
CA GLY A 65 8.47 -13.80 5.87
C GLY A 65 7.54 -14.40 4.81
N GLU A 66 6.33 -14.71 5.22
CA GLU A 66 5.34 -15.41 4.38
C GLU A 66 4.85 -14.58 3.20
N TYR A 67 4.70 -13.28 3.35
CA TYR A 67 4.29 -12.40 2.24
C TYR A 67 5.32 -12.35 1.13
N ARG A 68 6.61 -12.28 1.46
CA ARG A 68 7.69 -12.36 0.46
C ARG A 68 7.65 -13.67 -0.29
N LYS A 69 7.49 -14.79 0.41
CA LYS A 69 7.37 -16.13 -0.21
C LYS A 69 6.16 -16.21 -1.13
N LYS A 70 5.02 -15.71 -0.67
CA LYS A 70 3.78 -15.68 -1.43
C LYS A 70 3.90 -14.84 -2.69
N LEU A 71 4.50 -13.65 -2.59
CA LEU A 71 4.75 -12.77 -3.73
C LEU A 71 5.75 -13.38 -4.72
N ALA A 72 6.79 -14.05 -4.24
CA ALA A 72 7.73 -14.78 -5.10
C ALA A 72 7.03 -15.91 -5.86
N LYS A 73 6.12 -16.62 -5.23
CA LYS A 73 5.29 -17.65 -5.89
C LYS A 73 4.35 -17.03 -6.94
N THR A 74 3.74 -15.91 -6.61
CA THR A 74 2.87 -15.16 -7.54
C THR A 74 3.65 -14.67 -8.75
N LEU A 75 4.86 -14.15 -8.57
CA LEU A 75 5.73 -13.68 -9.65
C LEU A 75 5.98 -14.76 -10.71
N LYS A 76 6.12 -16.01 -10.31
CA LYS A 76 6.32 -17.12 -11.25
C LYS A 76 5.21 -17.22 -12.30
N GLY A 77 3.98 -16.86 -11.95
CA GLY A 77 2.85 -16.84 -12.88
C GLY A 77 2.92 -15.73 -13.92
N TYR A 78 3.77 -14.73 -13.73
CA TYR A 78 4.00 -13.62 -14.67
C TYR A 78 5.27 -13.75 -15.50
N ILE A 79 5.94 -14.89 -15.41
CA ILE A 79 7.14 -15.20 -16.17
C ILE A 79 6.75 -16.10 -17.35
N SER A 80 7.09 -15.68 -18.57
CA SER A 80 6.92 -16.45 -19.80
C SER A 80 8.25 -16.77 -20.42
N CYS A 81 8.47 -18.03 -20.83
CA CYS A 81 9.64 -18.48 -21.53
C CYS A 81 9.27 -18.76 -22.99
N THR A 82 9.97 -18.14 -23.93
CA THR A 82 9.83 -18.33 -25.37
C THR A 82 11.19 -18.67 -25.99
N GLU A 83 11.20 -19.04 -27.26
CA GLU A 83 12.45 -19.27 -28.05
C GLU A 83 13.35 -18.02 -28.01
N ASN A 84 12.76 -16.82 -27.98
CA ASN A 84 13.46 -15.54 -27.95
C ASN A 84 13.86 -15.07 -26.55
N GLY A 85 13.42 -15.78 -25.50
CA GLY A 85 13.84 -15.44 -24.17
C GLY A 85 12.81 -15.62 -23.08
N MET A 86 13.17 -15.11 -21.93
CA MET A 86 12.31 -15.02 -20.76
C MET A 86 11.77 -13.60 -20.64
N TYR A 87 10.46 -13.49 -20.51
CA TYR A 87 9.74 -12.24 -20.34
C TYR A 87 9.03 -12.24 -19.00
N VAL A 88 8.99 -11.08 -18.37
CA VAL A 88 8.25 -10.87 -17.12
C VAL A 88 7.21 -9.77 -17.34
N ASP A 89 5.94 -10.09 -17.08
CA ASP A 89 4.87 -9.09 -17.02
C ASP A 89 4.92 -8.36 -15.68
N TRP A 90 5.79 -7.37 -15.60
CA TRP A 90 5.95 -6.56 -14.40
C TRP A 90 4.70 -5.74 -14.04
N ASN A 91 3.93 -5.30 -15.03
CA ASN A 91 2.71 -4.55 -14.79
C ASN A 91 1.62 -5.43 -14.17
N GLY A 92 1.45 -6.65 -14.67
CA GLY A 92 0.55 -7.63 -14.07
C GLY A 92 0.96 -7.97 -12.64
N PHE A 93 2.24 -8.22 -12.41
CA PHE A 93 2.76 -8.50 -11.07
C PHE A 93 2.60 -7.31 -10.12
N SER A 94 2.85 -6.08 -10.59
CA SER A 94 2.66 -4.89 -9.74
C SER A 94 1.21 -4.70 -9.31
N SER A 95 0.24 -5.06 -10.14
CA SER A 95 -1.18 -5.05 -9.77
C SER A 95 -1.49 -6.02 -8.63
N GLU A 96 -0.87 -7.19 -8.61
CA GLU A 96 -0.99 -8.16 -7.51
C GLU A 96 -0.39 -7.61 -6.20
N VAL A 97 0.79 -7.00 -6.28
CA VAL A 97 1.43 -6.36 -5.11
C VAL A 97 0.57 -5.22 -4.58
N GLU A 98 0.01 -4.40 -5.45
CA GLU A 98 -0.90 -3.31 -5.10
C GLU A 98 -2.12 -3.82 -4.34
N GLN A 99 -2.74 -4.89 -4.82
CA GLN A 99 -3.90 -5.47 -4.15
C GLN A 99 -3.55 -6.02 -2.76
N VAL A 100 -2.40 -6.66 -2.61
CA VAL A 100 -1.92 -7.14 -1.31
C VAL A 100 -1.67 -5.98 -0.36
N ALA A 101 -1.06 -4.90 -0.82
CA ALA A 101 -0.83 -3.69 0.00
C ALA A 101 -2.14 -3.05 0.47
N ARG A 102 -3.12 -2.92 -0.41
CA ARG A 102 -4.46 -2.42 -0.06
C ARG A 102 -5.14 -3.31 0.98
N ASP A 103 -5.09 -4.61 0.80
CA ASP A 103 -5.70 -5.59 1.69
C ASP A 103 -5.08 -5.56 3.09
N LEU A 104 -3.76 -5.38 3.19
CA LEU A 104 -3.08 -5.24 4.48
C LEU A 104 -3.60 -4.05 5.29
N LEU A 105 -3.87 -2.93 4.63
CA LEU A 105 -4.44 -1.76 5.28
C LEU A 105 -5.92 -1.96 5.65
N ILE A 106 -6.73 -2.41 4.70
CA ILE A 106 -8.19 -2.60 4.89
C ILE A 106 -8.49 -3.65 5.96
N LYS A 107 -7.73 -4.75 5.98
CA LYS A 107 -7.92 -5.85 6.94
C LYS A 107 -7.21 -5.64 8.27
N ASP A 108 -6.70 -4.45 8.52
CA ASP A 108 -6.01 -4.07 9.77
C ASP A 108 -4.86 -5.02 10.16
N ARG A 109 -4.07 -5.42 9.16
CA ARG A 109 -2.95 -6.37 9.36
C ARG A 109 -1.58 -5.72 9.47
N LEU A 110 -1.53 -4.39 9.51
CA LEU A 110 -0.28 -3.64 9.62
C LEU A 110 0.20 -3.44 11.06
N GLY A 111 -0.60 -3.80 12.06
CA GLY A 111 -0.29 -3.55 13.46
C GLY A 111 -0.20 -2.05 13.76
N LEU A 112 -1.06 -1.24 13.16
CA LEU A 112 -1.15 0.19 13.44
C LEU A 112 -1.73 0.44 14.83
N LYS A 113 -1.37 1.59 15.41
CA LYS A 113 -1.96 2.01 16.68
C LYS A 113 -3.49 2.05 16.56
N PRO A 114 -4.24 1.41 17.47
CA PRO A 114 -5.70 1.39 17.42
C PRO A 114 -6.28 2.82 17.57
N LEU A 115 -7.50 2.98 17.11
CA LEU A 115 -8.23 4.23 17.28
C LEU A 115 -8.66 4.39 18.73
N ASP A 116 -8.72 5.65 19.19
CA ASP A 116 -9.32 6.01 20.46
C ASP A 116 -10.82 5.65 20.47
N PRO A 117 -11.38 5.14 21.59
CA PRO A 117 -12.81 4.81 21.69
C PRO A 117 -13.74 5.97 21.35
N VAL A 118 -13.35 7.21 21.64
CA VAL A 118 -14.12 8.40 21.27
C VAL A 118 -14.14 8.56 19.74
N THR A 119 -13.03 8.31 19.08
CA THR A 119 -12.94 8.36 17.60
C THR A 119 -13.80 7.28 16.96
N ILE A 120 -13.81 6.07 17.54
CA ILE A 120 -14.66 4.96 17.06
C ILE A 120 -16.12 5.35 17.14
N ARG A 121 -16.59 5.85 18.29
CA ARG A 121 -17.99 6.30 18.48
C ARG A 121 -18.38 7.40 17.50
N ARG A 122 -17.49 8.36 17.24
CA ARG A 122 -17.75 9.42 16.24
C ARG A 122 -17.91 8.87 14.84
N LYS A 123 -17.08 7.90 14.45
CA LYS A 123 -17.21 7.22 13.16
C LYS A 123 -18.52 6.45 13.04
N GLU A 124 -18.88 5.70 14.06
CA GLU A 124 -20.16 4.97 14.11
C GLU A 124 -21.35 5.90 13.98
N SER A 125 -21.34 7.03 14.72
CA SER A 125 -22.39 8.06 14.66
C SER A 125 -22.48 8.74 13.28
N ALA A 126 -21.37 8.75 12.54
CA ALA A 126 -21.31 9.30 11.18
C ALA A 126 -21.73 8.31 10.09
N GLY A 127 -22.00 7.06 10.44
CA GLY A 127 -22.20 5.99 9.48
C GLY A 127 -20.92 5.54 8.77
N GLU A 128 -19.75 5.93 9.28
CA GLU A 128 -18.45 5.45 8.84
C GLU A 128 -18.15 4.10 9.50
N GLY A 129 -18.58 3.02 8.89
CA GLY A 129 -18.67 1.68 9.48
C GLY A 129 -17.35 0.97 9.80
N SER A 130 -16.21 1.66 9.84
CA SER A 130 -14.92 1.01 10.10
C SER A 130 -14.23 1.53 11.36
N SER A 131 -13.92 0.62 12.29
CA SER A 131 -13.03 0.85 13.43
C SER A 131 -11.54 0.72 13.07
N THR A 132 -11.22 0.28 11.85
CA THR A 132 -9.86 0.14 11.36
C THR A 132 -9.19 1.51 11.20
N PRO A 133 -7.98 1.72 11.74
CA PRO A 133 -7.23 2.95 11.53
C PRO A 133 -7.03 3.23 10.04
N LEU A 134 -7.15 4.51 9.65
CA LEU A 134 -6.98 5.01 8.28
C LEU A 134 -8.00 4.52 7.25
N VAL A 135 -9.00 3.75 7.67
CA VAL A 135 -10.07 3.25 6.80
C VAL A 135 -11.41 3.88 7.20
N ALA A 136 -11.62 5.15 6.91
CA ALA A 136 -12.91 5.81 7.12
C ALA A 136 -13.81 5.66 5.89
N THR A 137 -13.32 6.11 4.74
CA THR A 137 -14.04 6.06 3.46
C THR A 137 -13.40 5.11 2.46
N GLY A 138 -12.28 4.49 2.81
CA GLY A 138 -11.49 3.64 1.91
C GLY A 138 -10.60 4.41 0.93
N GLN A 139 -10.72 5.73 0.83
CA GLN A 139 -10.01 6.54 -0.18
C GLN A 139 -8.48 6.40 -0.09
N LEU A 140 -7.92 6.36 1.12
CA LEU A 140 -6.48 6.21 1.31
C LEU A 140 -6.00 4.83 0.82
N ALA A 141 -6.75 3.78 1.12
CA ALA A 141 -6.44 2.43 0.64
C ALA A 141 -6.56 2.33 -0.88
N ASP A 142 -7.60 2.92 -1.46
CA ASP A 142 -7.82 2.95 -2.92
C ASP A 142 -6.76 3.78 -3.65
N ALA A 143 -6.13 4.73 -2.96
CA ALA A 143 -5.05 5.54 -3.51
C ALA A 143 -3.68 4.84 -3.47
N ILE A 144 -3.54 3.69 -2.81
CA ILE A 144 -2.31 2.90 -2.86
C ILE A 144 -2.13 2.36 -4.27
N ILE A 145 -0.96 2.64 -4.85
CA ILE A 145 -0.57 2.19 -6.18
C ILE A 145 0.77 1.46 -6.13
N CYS A 146 0.96 0.55 -7.06
CA CYS A 146 2.23 -0.14 -7.26
C CYS A 146 2.60 -0.09 -8.74
N TYR A 147 3.86 0.20 -9.01
CA TYR A 147 4.41 0.20 -10.36
C TYR A 147 5.84 -0.33 -10.36
N PRO A 148 6.29 -0.92 -11.49
CA PRO A 148 7.66 -1.34 -11.64
C PRO A 148 8.56 -0.15 -11.94
N GLU A 149 9.73 -0.12 -11.32
CA GLU A 149 10.81 0.80 -11.62
C GLU A 149 11.98 0.00 -12.19
N TYR A 150 12.47 0.41 -13.36
CA TYR A 150 13.48 -0.31 -14.12
C TYR A 150 14.85 0.35 -14.00
N GLY A 151 15.91 -0.44 -14.16
CA GLY A 151 17.27 0.09 -14.19
C GLY A 151 17.87 0.44 -12.81
N VAL A 152 17.35 -0.18 -11.76
CA VAL A 152 17.80 0.06 -10.38
C VAL A 152 18.72 -1.04 -9.88
#